data_3ba5d673482d3df107f339da14dc825e
#
_entry.id   3ba5d673482d3df107f339da14dc825e
#
_cell.length_a   1.000
_cell.length_b   1.000
_cell.length_c   1.000
_cell.angle_alpha   90.00
_cell.angle_beta   90.00
_cell.angle_gamma   90.00
#
_symmetry.space_group_name_H-M   'P 1'
#
loop_
_entity.id
_entity.type
_entity.pdbx_description
1 polymer ?
#
loop_
_entity_poly.entity_id
_entity_poly.type
_entity_poly.pdbx_seq_one_letter_code
_entity_poly.pdbx_strand_id
1 'polypeptide(L)'
;MNKILLAGLLLAALTGCKDDRETGVKPTNVIDVSAVADPNSFAQPEKVRIEHIDLDLGVDMDARVLRGSALYRLQWLDERASELVLDTRGIDIRSVQGLDGKKWRDLKFKLDDEDAMYGSALRITMKQQLPQVRINYATRPEASGLQWLTPEMTASGQPFMFGQSQAIHARSWVPLQDTPGVRFTYDARIRTDPSLMALMSADNDPNAKRDGDYRFSMPQKIPSYLLAIAVGDLVFKPISSRSGVWAEPSVIDAAAGEFSDTEKMIQVAENLYGPYQWGRYD
;
A
#
# COMPACT_ATOMS: atom_id res chain seq x y z
N MET A 1 -23.30 55.81 74.13
CA MET A 1 -23.87 54.46 73.99
C MET A 1 -23.29 53.82 72.74
N ASN A 2 -22.49 52.81 72.99
CA ASN A 2 -21.56 52.16 72.09
C ASN A 2 -22.22 51.30 70.99
N LYS A 3 -21.70 51.36 69.79
CA LYS A 3 -21.72 50.23 68.92
C LYS A 3 -20.38 50.12 68.16
N ILE A 4 -19.60 49.18 68.58
CA ILE A 4 -18.39 48.74 68.00
C ILE A 4 -18.78 47.87 66.80
N LEU A 5 -18.36 48.23 65.58
CA LEU A 5 -18.43 47.34 64.40
C LEU A 5 -17.06 46.72 64.17
N LEU A 6 -17.02 45.46 64.36
CA LEU A 6 -15.87 44.60 64.03
C LEU A 6 -15.87 44.36 62.55
N ALA A 7 -14.93 44.91 61.80
CA ALA A 7 -14.69 44.58 60.38
C ALA A 7 -13.68 43.46 60.34
N GLY A 8 -14.18 42.26 60.07
CA GLY A 8 -13.33 41.09 59.79
C GLY A 8 -12.74 41.15 58.35
N LEU A 9 -11.42 41.30 58.29
CA LEU A 9 -10.67 41.18 57.05
C LEU A 9 -10.61 39.71 56.67
N LEU A 10 -11.36 39.32 55.65
CA LEU A 10 -11.18 38.01 54.98
C LEU A 10 -10.08 38.17 53.92
N LEU A 11 -8.84 37.76 54.25
CA LEU A 11 -7.76 37.60 53.30
C LEU A 11 -7.98 36.29 52.61
N ALA A 12 -8.60 36.31 51.39
CA ALA A 12 -8.64 35.17 50.53
C ALA A 12 -7.25 34.98 49.88
N ALA A 13 -6.52 34.02 50.40
CA ALA A 13 -5.30 33.55 49.75
C ALA A 13 -5.67 32.88 48.42
N LEU A 14 -5.47 33.59 47.32
CA LEU A 14 -5.43 33.00 45.98
C LEU A 14 -4.15 32.18 45.87
N THR A 15 -4.16 30.95 46.35
CA THR A 15 -3.20 29.94 45.95
C THR A 15 -3.51 29.61 44.52
N GLY A 16 -2.72 30.19 43.61
CA GLY A 16 -2.75 29.77 42.20
C GLY A 16 -2.49 28.29 42.11
N CYS A 17 -3.45 27.57 41.59
CA CYS A 17 -3.18 26.21 41.06
C CYS A 17 -2.11 26.36 40.01
N LYS A 18 -0.90 25.92 40.31
CA LYS A 18 0.08 25.56 39.29
C LYS A 18 -0.54 24.46 38.46
N ASP A 19 -0.77 24.77 37.22
CA ASP A 19 -1.18 23.81 36.22
C ASP A 19 0.05 22.94 35.88
N ASP A 20 0.37 21.99 36.79
CA ASP A 20 1.35 20.95 36.55
C ASP A 20 0.72 19.88 35.64
N ARG A 21 0.23 20.31 34.48
CA ARG A 21 -0.04 19.41 33.35
C ARG A 21 1.19 19.26 32.46
N GLU A 22 2.32 18.94 33.02
CA GLU A 22 3.23 18.03 32.30
C GLU A 22 2.64 16.62 32.42
N THR A 23 1.59 16.36 31.68
CA THR A 23 1.29 15.01 31.26
C THR A 23 2.34 14.62 30.21
N GLY A 24 3.56 14.44 30.70
CA GLY A 24 4.51 13.60 30.01
C GLY A 24 3.90 12.22 29.93
N VAL A 25 3.04 12.00 28.95
CA VAL A 25 2.72 10.67 28.45
C VAL A 25 4.08 10.15 27.98
N LYS A 26 4.77 9.40 28.86
CA LYS A 26 5.90 8.59 28.42
C LYS A 26 5.36 7.81 27.24
N PRO A 27 6.04 7.83 26.08
CA PRO A 27 5.58 7.03 24.95
C PRO A 27 5.42 5.61 25.50
N THR A 28 4.19 5.18 25.62
CA THR A 28 3.84 3.78 25.87
C THR A 28 4.67 2.99 24.89
N ASN A 29 5.39 1.99 25.37
CA ASN A 29 6.21 1.11 24.57
C ASN A 29 5.52 0.90 23.23
N VAL A 30 6.05 1.51 22.19
CA VAL A 30 5.62 1.23 20.82
C VAL A 30 5.95 -0.24 20.65
N ILE A 31 4.94 -1.10 20.72
CA ILE A 31 5.13 -2.51 20.45
C ILE A 31 5.69 -2.55 19.03
N ASP A 32 6.93 -3.01 18.89
CA ASP A 32 7.46 -3.28 17.57
C ASP A 32 6.66 -4.43 16.97
N VAL A 33 5.59 -4.08 16.28
CA VAL A 33 4.69 -5.05 15.63
C VAL A 33 5.41 -5.90 14.59
N SER A 34 6.61 -5.48 14.15
CA SER A 34 7.45 -6.27 13.26
C SER A 34 8.07 -7.49 13.93
N ALA A 35 8.10 -7.51 15.27
CA ALA A 35 8.59 -8.64 16.07
C ALA A 35 7.49 -9.68 16.40
N VAL A 36 6.22 -9.36 16.15
CA VAL A 36 5.10 -10.27 16.36
C VAL A 36 4.85 -11.04 15.08
N ALA A 37 4.90 -12.38 15.15
CA ALA A 37 4.55 -13.23 14.01
C ALA A 37 3.09 -12.99 13.62
N ASP A 38 2.84 -12.66 12.36
CA ASP A 38 1.48 -12.51 11.84
C ASP A 38 0.93 -13.90 11.49
N PRO A 39 -0.14 -14.37 12.17
CA PRO A 39 -0.72 -15.68 11.89
C PRO A 39 -1.38 -15.78 10.51
N ASN A 40 -1.58 -14.64 9.82
CA ASN A 40 -2.22 -14.60 8.50
C ASN A 40 -1.20 -14.51 7.34
N SER A 41 0.10 -14.61 7.64
CA SER A 41 1.17 -14.55 6.65
C SER A 41 2.19 -15.69 6.87
N PHE A 42 2.71 -16.25 5.80
CA PHE A 42 3.82 -17.21 5.83
C PHE A 42 5.19 -16.53 5.90
N ALA A 43 5.23 -15.22 5.68
CA ALA A 43 6.45 -14.44 5.65
C ALA A 43 7.21 -14.48 6.97
N GLN A 44 8.53 -14.32 6.88
CA GLN A 44 9.44 -14.32 8.02
C GLN A 44 10.23 -12.99 8.06
N PRO A 45 9.55 -11.86 8.34
CA PRO A 45 10.17 -10.54 8.26
C PRO A 45 11.26 -10.27 9.31
N GLU A 46 11.34 -11.10 10.33
CA GLU A 46 12.44 -11.10 11.30
C GLU A 46 13.75 -11.64 10.72
N LYS A 47 13.69 -12.37 9.59
CA LYS A 47 14.86 -12.94 8.91
C LYS A 47 15.29 -12.12 7.71
N VAL A 48 14.32 -11.77 6.85
CA VAL A 48 14.53 -10.98 5.64
C VAL A 48 13.30 -10.15 5.35
N ARG A 49 13.49 -8.89 4.96
CA ARG A 49 12.43 -7.94 4.61
C ARG A 49 12.57 -7.45 3.19
N ILE A 50 11.44 -7.27 2.53
CA ILE A 50 11.35 -6.48 1.31
C ILE A 50 11.42 -5.01 1.70
N GLU A 51 12.37 -4.26 1.13
CA GLU A 51 12.49 -2.81 1.29
C GLU A 51 11.87 -2.04 0.13
N HIS A 52 11.92 -2.63 -1.07
CA HIS A 52 11.43 -2.00 -2.28
C HIS A 52 10.98 -3.05 -3.30
N ILE A 53 9.97 -2.70 -4.08
CA ILE A 53 9.45 -3.54 -5.18
C ILE A 53 9.45 -2.71 -6.47
N ASP A 54 10.09 -3.22 -7.53
CA ASP A 54 9.91 -2.72 -8.89
C ASP A 54 8.94 -3.65 -9.63
N LEU A 55 7.77 -3.16 -10.02
CA LEU A 55 6.75 -3.90 -10.77
C LEU A 55 6.86 -3.56 -12.26
N ASP A 56 6.79 -4.56 -13.13
CA ASP A 56 6.65 -4.38 -14.57
C ASP A 56 5.56 -5.34 -15.07
N LEU A 57 4.34 -4.82 -15.23
CA LEU A 57 3.13 -5.60 -15.47
C LEU A 57 2.41 -5.15 -16.73
N GLY A 58 1.96 -6.11 -17.52
CA GLY A 58 1.00 -5.93 -18.61
C GLY A 58 -0.39 -6.37 -18.14
N VAL A 59 -1.40 -5.57 -18.45
CA VAL A 59 -2.81 -5.83 -18.16
C VAL A 59 -3.47 -6.40 -19.40
N ASP A 60 -4.00 -7.61 -19.29
CA ASP A 60 -4.76 -8.28 -20.34
C ASP A 60 -6.24 -8.29 -19.91
N MET A 61 -7.02 -7.35 -20.43
CA MET A 61 -8.43 -7.19 -20.07
C MET A 61 -9.29 -8.37 -20.52
N ASP A 62 -9.00 -8.94 -21.69
CA ASP A 62 -9.75 -10.06 -22.25
C ASP A 62 -9.50 -11.35 -21.45
N ALA A 63 -8.25 -11.63 -21.14
CA ALA A 63 -7.87 -12.80 -20.35
C ALA A 63 -8.08 -12.58 -18.84
N ARG A 64 -8.32 -11.34 -18.38
CA ARG A 64 -8.46 -10.94 -16.97
C ARG A 64 -7.25 -11.33 -16.13
N VAL A 65 -6.06 -11.02 -16.61
CA VAL A 65 -4.80 -11.37 -15.95
C VAL A 65 -3.81 -10.20 -15.99
N LEU A 66 -2.96 -10.15 -14.97
CA LEU A 66 -1.72 -9.37 -14.97
C LEU A 66 -0.56 -10.31 -15.28
N ARG A 67 0.36 -9.89 -16.16
CA ARG A 67 1.56 -10.67 -16.50
C ARG A 67 2.79 -9.80 -16.48
N GLY A 68 3.86 -10.29 -15.90
CA GLY A 68 5.13 -9.56 -15.90
C GLY A 68 6.07 -10.01 -14.81
N SER A 69 6.71 -9.06 -14.16
CA SER A 69 7.69 -9.33 -13.12
C SER A 69 7.59 -8.39 -11.94
N ALA A 70 8.04 -8.89 -10.78
CA ALA A 70 8.35 -8.11 -9.61
C ALA A 70 9.83 -8.32 -9.26
N LEU A 71 10.55 -7.23 -9.06
CA LEU A 71 11.95 -7.21 -8.61
C LEU A 71 11.99 -6.67 -7.19
N TYR A 72 12.53 -7.44 -6.26
CA TYR A 72 12.59 -7.11 -4.85
C TYR A 72 14.01 -6.70 -4.46
N ARG A 73 14.16 -5.61 -3.69
CA ARG A 73 15.35 -5.30 -2.91
C ARG A 73 15.14 -5.81 -1.50
N LEU A 74 16.11 -6.59 -1.01
CA LEU A 74 16.00 -7.33 0.23
C LEU A 74 16.96 -6.80 1.28
N GLN A 75 16.47 -6.70 2.52
CA GLN A 75 17.27 -6.50 3.72
C GLN A 75 17.30 -7.79 4.53
N TRP A 76 18.46 -8.40 4.64
CA TRP A 76 18.68 -9.57 5.48
C TRP A 76 18.95 -9.14 6.91
N LEU A 77 18.23 -9.69 7.87
CA LEU A 77 18.29 -9.37 9.29
C LEU A 77 18.90 -10.52 10.12
N ASP A 78 18.77 -11.76 9.66
CA ASP A 78 19.44 -12.93 10.25
C ASP A 78 20.49 -13.45 9.27
N GLU A 79 21.77 -13.38 9.65
CA GLU A 79 22.91 -13.84 8.84
C GLU A 79 22.86 -15.34 8.49
N ARG A 80 22.09 -16.13 9.25
CA ARG A 80 21.93 -17.56 9.02
C ARG A 80 20.76 -17.88 8.08
N ALA A 81 19.92 -16.92 7.78
CA ALA A 81 18.80 -17.12 6.89
C ALA A 81 19.27 -17.38 5.46
N SER A 82 18.68 -18.39 4.84
CA SER A 82 19.00 -18.82 3.47
C SER A 82 17.74 -18.99 2.60
N GLU A 83 16.61 -18.51 3.07
CA GLU A 83 15.32 -18.63 2.42
C GLU A 83 14.55 -17.30 2.48
N LEU A 84 13.96 -16.90 1.36
CA LEU A 84 12.95 -15.84 1.30
C LEU A 84 11.58 -16.53 1.17
N VAL A 85 10.66 -16.20 2.08
CA VAL A 85 9.29 -16.70 2.07
C VAL A 85 8.33 -15.57 1.74
N LEU A 86 7.53 -15.76 0.70
CA LEU A 86 6.51 -14.81 0.24
C LEU A 86 5.13 -15.47 0.30
N ASP A 87 4.12 -14.65 0.52
CA ASP A 87 2.72 -15.04 0.40
C ASP A 87 2.29 -14.97 -1.06
N THR A 88 1.51 -15.97 -1.49
CA THR A 88 0.88 -16.02 -2.81
C THR A 88 -0.53 -16.62 -2.69
N ARG A 89 -1.42 -16.28 -3.62
CA ARG A 89 -2.73 -16.94 -3.76
C ARG A 89 -3.08 -17.00 -5.24
N GLY A 90 -3.09 -18.22 -5.80
CA GLY A 90 -3.47 -18.43 -7.19
C GLY A 90 -2.56 -17.70 -8.20
N ILE A 91 -1.27 -17.54 -7.91
CA ILE A 91 -0.29 -16.93 -8.81
C ILE A 91 0.52 -18.01 -9.51
N ASP A 92 0.65 -17.91 -10.83
CA ASP A 92 1.47 -18.80 -11.63
C ASP A 92 2.90 -18.27 -11.70
N ILE A 93 3.80 -18.83 -10.89
CA ILE A 93 5.22 -18.48 -10.86
C ILE A 93 5.93 -19.15 -12.04
N ARG A 94 6.54 -18.36 -12.93
CA ARG A 94 7.23 -18.82 -14.12
C ARG A 94 8.73 -19.01 -13.94
N SER A 95 9.37 -18.07 -13.28
CA SER A 95 10.80 -18.15 -12.95
C SER A 95 11.13 -17.27 -11.76
N VAL A 96 12.16 -17.65 -11.03
CA VAL A 96 12.73 -16.89 -9.91
C VAL A 96 14.23 -16.78 -10.13
N GLN A 97 14.74 -15.56 -10.09
CA GLN A 97 16.16 -15.26 -10.29
C GLN A 97 16.70 -14.38 -9.19
N GLY A 98 17.94 -14.58 -8.80
CA GLY A 98 18.64 -13.75 -7.85
C GLY A 98 19.85 -13.07 -8.46
N LEU A 99 20.17 -11.86 -8.01
CA LEU A 99 21.33 -11.10 -8.47
C LEU A 99 22.57 -11.48 -7.67
N ASP A 100 23.46 -12.27 -8.29
CA ASP A 100 24.75 -12.67 -7.75
C ASP A 100 25.87 -11.81 -8.37
N GLY A 101 26.33 -10.82 -7.62
CA GLY A 101 27.21 -9.77 -8.11
C GLY A 101 26.53 -8.95 -9.22
N LYS A 102 26.94 -9.20 -10.50
CA LYS A 102 26.35 -8.54 -11.68
C LYS A 102 25.56 -9.50 -12.57
N LYS A 103 25.33 -10.74 -12.13
CA LYS A 103 24.70 -11.78 -12.96
C LYS A 103 23.42 -12.28 -12.30
N TRP A 104 22.36 -12.34 -13.09
CA TRP A 104 21.14 -13.03 -12.69
C TRP A 104 21.33 -14.54 -12.81
N ARG A 105 20.91 -15.26 -11.77
CA ARG A 105 20.98 -16.72 -11.70
C ARG A 105 19.62 -17.28 -11.31
N ASP A 106 19.21 -18.36 -11.91
CA ASP A 106 17.98 -19.06 -11.54
C ASP A 106 18.10 -19.60 -10.11
N LEU A 107 17.05 -19.38 -9.32
CA LEU A 107 16.92 -19.87 -7.96
C LEU A 107 15.93 -21.02 -7.89
N LYS A 108 16.17 -21.94 -6.98
CA LYS A 108 15.21 -22.99 -6.64
C LYS A 108 14.09 -22.38 -5.82
N PHE A 109 12.87 -22.71 -6.18
CA PHE A 109 11.69 -22.30 -5.43
C PHE A 109 10.71 -23.47 -5.32
N LYS A 110 9.83 -23.37 -4.34
CA LYS A 110 8.72 -24.29 -4.11
C LYS A 110 7.50 -23.49 -3.67
N LEU A 111 6.33 -23.81 -4.19
CA LEU A 111 5.05 -23.44 -3.63
C LEU A 111 4.62 -24.56 -2.67
N ASP A 112 4.29 -24.19 -1.44
CA ASP A 112 3.66 -25.11 -0.49
C ASP A 112 2.21 -25.38 -0.90
N ASP A 113 1.58 -26.37 -0.29
CA ASP A 113 0.18 -26.69 -0.54
C ASP A 113 -0.71 -25.48 -0.26
N GLU A 114 -1.75 -25.30 -1.09
CA GLU A 114 -2.61 -24.12 -0.99
C GLU A 114 -3.60 -24.26 0.17
N ASP A 115 -3.56 -23.30 1.09
CA ASP A 115 -4.62 -23.06 2.07
C ASP A 115 -5.71 -22.21 1.44
N ALA A 116 -6.99 -22.57 1.66
CA ALA A 116 -8.12 -21.89 1.03
C ALA A 116 -8.26 -20.42 1.44
N MET A 117 -7.79 -20.04 2.65
CA MET A 117 -7.86 -18.68 3.18
C MET A 117 -6.55 -17.91 2.97
N TYR A 118 -5.42 -18.56 3.22
CA TYR A 118 -4.12 -17.89 3.24
C TYR A 118 -3.33 -18.05 1.95
N GLY A 119 -3.73 -18.96 1.05
CA GLY A 119 -3.00 -19.25 -0.19
C GLY A 119 -1.80 -20.15 0.06
N SER A 120 -0.68 -19.89 -0.62
CA SER A 120 0.53 -20.72 -0.56
C SER A 120 1.77 -19.92 -0.20
N ALA A 121 2.64 -20.51 0.61
CA ALA A 121 3.98 -19.96 0.79
C ALA A 121 4.83 -20.23 -0.45
N LEU A 122 5.39 -19.19 -1.05
CA LEU A 122 6.44 -19.29 -2.05
C LEU A 122 7.80 -19.26 -1.34
N ARG A 123 8.47 -20.42 -1.28
CA ARG A 123 9.77 -20.57 -0.64
C ARG A 123 10.87 -20.51 -1.68
N ILE A 124 11.78 -19.55 -1.55
CA ILE A 124 12.91 -19.33 -2.45
C ILE A 124 14.20 -19.59 -1.70
N THR A 125 14.87 -20.71 -2.03
CA THR A 125 16.10 -21.13 -1.37
C THR A 125 17.33 -20.51 -2.03
N MET A 126 18.24 -19.98 -1.23
CA MET A 126 19.46 -19.32 -1.67
C MET A 126 20.68 -19.94 -0.97
N LYS A 127 21.78 -20.15 -1.72
CA LYS A 127 23.04 -20.63 -1.14
C LYS A 127 23.80 -19.55 -0.38
N GLN A 128 23.52 -18.29 -0.70
CA GLN A 128 24.04 -17.09 -0.06
C GLN A 128 22.97 -16.01 -0.10
N GLN A 129 23.01 -15.07 0.81
CA GLN A 129 22.10 -13.95 0.84
C GLN A 129 22.31 -13.05 -0.38
N LEU A 130 21.27 -12.88 -1.18
CA LEU A 130 21.30 -12.05 -2.37
C LEU A 130 20.55 -10.75 -2.11
N PRO A 131 21.06 -9.61 -2.62
CA PRO A 131 20.42 -8.31 -2.39
C PRO A 131 19.12 -8.10 -3.19
N GLN A 132 18.98 -8.85 -4.29
CA GLN A 132 17.81 -8.71 -5.17
C GLN A 132 17.32 -10.07 -5.68
N VAL A 133 15.99 -10.17 -5.78
CA VAL A 133 15.28 -11.32 -6.38
C VAL A 133 14.27 -10.81 -7.38
N ARG A 134 14.22 -11.43 -8.56
CA ARG A 134 13.21 -11.17 -9.59
C ARG A 134 12.31 -12.39 -9.75
N ILE A 135 11.01 -12.16 -9.78
CA ILE A 135 10.01 -13.19 -10.02
C ILE A 135 9.22 -12.81 -11.26
N ASN A 136 9.19 -13.70 -12.27
CA ASN A 136 8.28 -13.59 -13.41
C ASN A 136 7.04 -14.44 -13.12
N TYR A 137 5.87 -13.85 -13.31
CA TYR A 137 4.61 -14.49 -12.93
C TYR A 137 3.42 -14.02 -13.76
N ALA A 138 2.30 -14.68 -13.58
CA ALA A 138 0.99 -14.21 -14.03
C ALA A 138 -0.04 -14.46 -12.92
N THR A 139 -1.04 -13.57 -12.83
CA THR A 139 -2.23 -13.81 -12.01
C THR A 139 -3.16 -14.78 -12.72
N ARG A 140 -4.16 -15.30 -11.98
CA ARG A 140 -5.32 -15.98 -12.57
C ARG A 140 -6.50 -15.03 -12.67
N PRO A 141 -7.49 -15.33 -13.53
CA PRO A 141 -8.70 -14.51 -13.66
C PRO A 141 -9.47 -14.33 -12.33
N GLU A 142 -9.36 -15.31 -11.43
CA GLU A 142 -10.02 -15.37 -10.12
C GLU A 142 -9.21 -14.69 -9.01
N ALA A 143 -8.14 -13.95 -9.34
CA ALA A 143 -7.32 -13.24 -8.36
C ALA A 143 -8.19 -12.36 -7.45
N SER A 144 -8.28 -12.73 -6.16
CA SER A 144 -9.26 -12.15 -5.21
C SER A 144 -9.04 -10.67 -4.91
N GLY A 145 -7.86 -10.15 -5.20
CA GLY A 145 -7.53 -8.73 -5.08
C GLY A 145 -7.81 -7.91 -6.35
N LEU A 146 -8.29 -8.53 -7.43
CA LEU A 146 -8.59 -7.87 -8.70
C LEU A 146 -10.05 -8.06 -9.07
N GLN A 147 -10.70 -6.99 -9.50
CA GLN A 147 -12.05 -7.02 -10.02
C GLN A 147 -12.07 -6.53 -11.46
N TRP A 148 -12.78 -7.24 -12.30
CA TRP A 148 -12.86 -7.01 -13.73
C TRP A 148 -14.31 -6.71 -14.12
N LEU A 149 -14.56 -5.52 -14.64
CA LEU A 149 -15.86 -5.07 -15.12
C LEU A 149 -15.87 -5.14 -16.64
N THR A 150 -16.90 -5.75 -17.20
CA THR A 150 -17.09 -5.76 -18.65
C THR A 150 -17.62 -4.40 -19.14
N PRO A 151 -17.53 -4.09 -20.44
CA PRO A 151 -18.03 -2.83 -21.00
C PRO A 151 -19.49 -2.51 -20.64
N GLU A 152 -20.34 -3.54 -20.47
CA GLU A 152 -21.76 -3.37 -20.11
C GLU A 152 -21.95 -2.94 -18.64
N MET A 153 -20.93 -3.11 -17.80
CA MET A 153 -20.96 -2.75 -16.38
C MET A 153 -20.37 -1.36 -16.09
N THR A 154 -19.89 -0.67 -17.11
CA THR A 154 -19.21 0.63 -17.01
C THR A 154 -20.01 1.73 -17.66
N ALA A 155 -19.83 2.96 -17.24
CA ALA A 155 -20.54 4.11 -17.79
C ALA A 155 -19.97 4.54 -19.16
N SER A 156 -18.68 4.27 -19.40
CA SER A 156 -18.01 4.59 -20.67
C SER A 156 -18.20 3.54 -21.76
N GLY A 157 -18.69 2.34 -21.42
CA GLY A 157 -18.71 1.21 -22.35
C GLY A 157 -17.30 0.65 -22.68
N GLN A 158 -16.28 0.99 -21.86
CA GLN A 158 -14.93 0.44 -21.94
C GLN A 158 -14.70 -0.52 -20.78
N PRO A 159 -13.85 -1.55 -20.92
CA PRO A 159 -13.55 -2.43 -19.80
C PRO A 159 -12.84 -1.67 -18.66
N PHE A 160 -13.09 -2.11 -17.42
CA PHE A 160 -12.49 -1.52 -16.24
C PHE A 160 -11.98 -2.60 -15.29
N MET A 161 -10.80 -2.40 -14.75
CA MET A 161 -10.22 -3.27 -13.73
C MET A 161 -9.75 -2.42 -12.55
N PHE A 162 -9.99 -2.91 -11.32
CA PHE A 162 -9.43 -2.30 -10.14
C PHE A 162 -8.98 -3.33 -9.11
N GLY A 163 -7.99 -2.97 -8.30
CA GLY A 163 -7.44 -3.79 -7.24
C GLY A 163 -7.84 -3.30 -5.86
N GLN A 164 -8.19 -4.25 -4.98
CA GLN A 164 -8.40 -4.03 -3.55
C GLN A 164 -7.59 -5.06 -2.76
N SER A 165 -6.55 -4.59 -2.07
CA SER A 165 -5.58 -5.47 -1.38
C SER A 165 -5.88 -5.74 0.09
N GLN A 166 -6.75 -4.95 0.73
CA GLN A 166 -7.11 -5.12 2.14
C GLN A 166 -8.07 -6.33 2.33
N ALA A 167 -7.86 -7.21 3.33
CA ALA A 167 -6.77 -7.19 4.30
C ALA A 167 -5.52 -7.94 3.83
N ILE A 168 -5.65 -9.08 3.12
CA ILE A 168 -4.59 -10.00 2.67
C ILE A 168 -4.82 -10.44 1.21
N HIS A 169 -5.24 -9.49 0.35
CA HIS A 169 -5.50 -9.77 -1.05
C HIS A 169 -4.36 -9.32 -1.99
N ALA A 170 -3.36 -8.58 -1.49
CA ALA A 170 -2.19 -8.21 -2.29
C ALA A 170 -1.49 -9.45 -2.84
N ARG A 171 -1.38 -10.52 -2.06
CA ARG A 171 -0.81 -11.82 -2.42
C ARG A 171 -1.48 -12.53 -3.59
N SER A 172 -2.65 -12.07 -4.02
CA SER A 172 -3.34 -12.67 -5.16
C SER A 172 -2.90 -12.08 -6.50
N TRP A 173 -2.16 -10.95 -6.47
CA TRP A 173 -1.70 -10.32 -7.70
C TRP A 173 -0.22 -9.88 -7.67
N VAL A 174 0.41 -9.85 -6.50
CA VAL A 174 1.86 -9.69 -6.34
C VAL A 174 2.36 -10.72 -5.32
N PRO A 175 3.36 -11.56 -5.64
CA PRO A 175 4.02 -12.40 -4.63
C PRO A 175 4.80 -11.52 -3.67
N LEU A 176 4.41 -11.39 -2.40
CA LEU A 176 5.08 -10.49 -1.46
C LEU A 176 4.94 -10.95 0.00
N GLN A 177 5.55 -10.22 0.92
CA GLN A 177 5.30 -10.36 2.35
C GLN A 177 4.02 -9.60 2.71
N ASP A 178 2.86 -10.30 2.67
CA ASP A 178 1.53 -9.71 2.81
C ASP A 178 1.11 -9.59 4.27
N THR A 179 1.80 -8.74 5.00
CA THR A 179 1.60 -8.46 6.42
C THR A 179 1.80 -6.98 6.71
N PRO A 180 1.03 -6.36 7.63
CA PRO A 180 1.23 -4.96 8.02
C PRO A 180 2.58 -4.71 8.71
N GLY A 181 3.27 -5.76 9.17
CA GLY A 181 4.61 -5.70 9.75
C GLY A 181 5.72 -5.40 8.74
N VAL A 182 5.46 -5.51 7.43
CA VAL A 182 6.39 -5.17 6.35
C VAL A 182 5.87 -3.96 5.60
N ARG A 183 6.73 -2.94 5.49
CA ARG A 183 6.45 -1.73 4.71
C ARG A 183 7.57 -1.51 3.71
N PHE A 184 7.20 -1.23 2.48
CA PHE A 184 8.12 -1.07 1.37
C PHE A 184 7.77 0.16 0.53
N THR A 185 8.75 0.69 -0.18
CA THR A 185 8.54 1.62 -1.29
C THR A 185 8.35 0.83 -2.58
N TYR A 186 7.76 1.43 -3.61
CA TYR A 186 7.72 0.76 -4.91
C TYR A 186 7.78 1.73 -6.08
N ASP A 187 8.28 1.22 -7.20
CA ASP A 187 8.12 1.77 -8.52
C ASP A 187 7.33 0.78 -9.39
N ALA A 188 6.54 1.28 -10.32
CA ALA A 188 5.78 0.42 -11.22
C ALA A 188 5.76 0.94 -12.65
N ARG A 189 5.77 -0.01 -13.59
CA ARG A 189 5.42 0.20 -14.98
C ARG A 189 4.22 -0.66 -15.32
N ILE A 190 3.13 -0.03 -15.72
CA ILE A 190 1.90 -0.71 -16.12
C ILE A 190 1.65 -0.48 -17.60
N ARG A 191 1.50 -1.57 -18.36
CA ARG A 191 1.17 -1.53 -19.78
C ARG A 191 -0.24 -2.07 -20.00
N THR A 192 -1.02 -1.33 -20.78
CA THR A 192 -2.41 -1.67 -21.10
C THR A 192 -2.74 -1.19 -22.52
N ASP A 193 -4.00 -1.32 -22.94
CA ASP A 193 -4.49 -0.71 -24.19
C ASP A 193 -4.31 0.81 -24.14
N PRO A 194 -3.83 1.46 -25.22
CA PRO A 194 -3.65 2.91 -25.27
C PRO A 194 -4.94 3.75 -25.08
N SER A 195 -6.12 3.16 -25.23
CA SER A 195 -7.40 3.82 -24.95
C SER A 195 -7.70 3.94 -23.46
N LEU A 196 -7.00 3.16 -22.60
CA LEU A 196 -7.24 3.09 -21.16
C LEU A 196 -6.16 3.85 -20.38
N MET A 197 -6.55 4.41 -19.25
CA MET A 197 -5.66 5.01 -18.25
C MET A 197 -5.36 3.98 -17.16
N ALA A 198 -4.10 3.89 -16.73
CA ALA A 198 -3.71 3.14 -15.55
C ALA A 198 -3.41 4.09 -14.39
N LEU A 199 -3.76 3.67 -13.17
CA LEU A 199 -3.51 4.33 -11.90
C LEU A 199 -2.98 3.33 -10.89
N MET A 200 -2.22 3.83 -9.91
CA MET A 200 -1.79 3.04 -8.76
C MET A 200 -1.90 3.85 -7.46
N SER A 201 -1.78 3.18 -6.32
CA SER A 201 -1.62 3.82 -5.00
C SER A 201 -0.23 4.49 -4.89
N ALA A 202 0.03 5.45 -5.77
CA ALA A 202 1.29 6.14 -5.97
C ALA A 202 1.03 7.57 -6.44
N ASP A 203 2.08 8.28 -6.79
CA ASP A 203 1.92 9.56 -7.47
C ASP A 203 1.40 9.33 -8.91
N ASN A 204 0.19 9.83 -9.19
CA ASN A 204 -0.48 9.73 -10.49
C ASN A 204 -0.43 11.09 -11.19
N ASP A 205 0.18 11.17 -12.36
CA ASP A 205 0.22 12.40 -13.15
C ASP A 205 -1.13 12.63 -13.85
N PRO A 206 -1.89 13.70 -13.49
CA PRO A 206 -3.16 14.02 -14.15
C PRO A 206 -3.04 14.36 -15.63
N ASN A 207 -1.83 14.69 -16.09
CA ASN A 207 -1.53 15.07 -17.48
C ASN A 207 -0.81 13.94 -18.22
N ALA A 208 -0.72 12.74 -17.63
CA ALA A 208 -0.09 11.61 -18.28
C ALA A 208 -0.70 11.34 -19.65
N LYS A 209 0.16 11.16 -20.64
CA LYS A 209 -0.29 10.82 -21.98
C LYS A 209 -0.91 9.43 -22.01
N ARG A 210 -2.07 9.30 -22.63
CA ARG A 210 -2.68 7.99 -22.89
C ARG A 210 -1.96 7.31 -24.06
N ASP A 211 -0.97 6.48 -23.74
CA ASP A 211 -0.22 5.70 -24.71
C ASP A 211 -0.08 4.22 -24.33
N GLY A 212 -0.71 3.85 -23.21
CA GLY A 212 -0.71 2.49 -22.72
C GLY A 212 0.55 2.08 -21.96
N ASP A 213 1.46 3.00 -21.65
CA ASP A 213 2.71 2.76 -20.89
C ASP A 213 2.85 3.79 -19.76
N TYR A 214 2.46 3.39 -18.55
CA TYR A 214 2.38 4.27 -17.39
C TYR A 214 3.44 3.91 -16.35
N ARG A 215 4.03 4.93 -15.73
CA ARG A 215 5.05 4.78 -14.70
C ARG A 215 4.62 5.46 -13.41
N PHE A 216 4.88 4.78 -12.30
CA PHE A 216 4.47 5.21 -10.97
C PHE A 216 5.63 5.10 -10.00
N SER A 217 5.65 5.98 -9.00
CA SER A 217 6.59 5.91 -7.89
C SER A 217 5.87 6.18 -6.58
N MET A 218 6.14 5.34 -5.58
CA MET A 218 5.68 5.49 -4.21
C MET A 218 6.88 5.51 -3.27
N PRO A 219 7.45 6.69 -3.01
CA PRO A 219 8.66 6.83 -2.22
C PRO A 219 8.42 6.68 -0.71
N GLN A 220 7.17 6.79 -0.26
CA GLN A 220 6.80 6.54 1.13
C GLN A 220 6.57 5.04 1.34
N LYS A 221 7.05 4.51 2.47
CA LYS A 221 6.86 3.11 2.82
C LYS A 221 5.41 2.81 3.19
N ILE A 222 4.75 1.98 2.41
CA ILE A 222 3.38 1.52 2.64
C ILE A 222 3.34 0.03 2.98
N PRO A 223 2.35 -0.43 3.76
CA PRO A 223 2.05 -1.85 3.90
C PRO A 223 1.36 -2.39 2.65
N SER A 224 1.41 -3.72 2.46
CA SER A 224 0.86 -4.41 1.29
C SER A 224 -0.62 -4.13 1.02
N TYR A 225 -1.43 -3.99 2.06
CA TYR A 225 -2.87 -3.77 1.92
C TYR A 225 -3.25 -2.40 1.33
N LEU A 226 -2.30 -1.46 1.24
CA LEU A 226 -2.49 -0.18 0.55
C LEU A 226 -2.06 -0.22 -0.92
N LEU A 227 -1.48 -1.31 -1.39
CA LEU A 227 -1.12 -1.46 -2.79
C LEU A 227 -2.41 -1.63 -3.62
N ALA A 228 -2.63 -0.71 -4.55
CA ALA A 228 -3.82 -0.69 -5.41
C ALA A 228 -3.45 -0.38 -6.86
N ILE A 229 -4.29 -0.82 -7.78
CA ILE A 229 -4.19 -0.57 -9.22
C ILE A 229 -5.60 -0.34 -9.77
N ALA A 230 -5.74 0.55 -10.74
CA ALA A 230 -6.95 0.68 -11.54
C ALA A 230 -6.60 0.92 -12.99
N VAL A 231 -7.37 0.34 -13.91
CA VAL A 231 -7.21 0.52 -15.36
C VAL A 231 -8.58 0.63 -16.01
N GLY A 232 -8.85 1.73 -16.71
CA GLY A 232 -10.14 2.01 -17.32
C GLY A 232 -10.15 3.29 -18.14
N ASP A 233 -11.30 3.67 -18.66
CA ASP A 233 -11.49 4.98 -19.28
C ASP A 233 -11.66 6.05 -18.19
N LEU A 234 -10.54 6.51 -17.62
CA LEU A 234 -10.51 7.40 -16.47
C LEU A 234 -10.02 8.79 -16.86
N VAL A 235 -10.63 9.81 -16.29
CA VAL A 235 -10.21 11.21 -16.35
C VAL A 235 -10.07 11.76 -14.93
N PHE A 236 -9.26 12.81 -14.79
CA PHE A 236 -9.01 13.44 -13.50
C PHE A 236 -9.80 14.73 -13.32
N LYS A 237 -10.32 14.97 -12.11
CA LYS A 237 -10.85 16.25 -11.69
C LYS A 237 -10.31 16.67 -10.33
N PRO A 238 -9.61 17.83 -10.23
CA PRO A 238 -9.08 18.31 -8.97
C PRO A 238 -10.21 18.77 -8.02
N ILE A 239 -10.05 18.51 -6.73
CA ILE A 239 -10.88 19.03 -5.64
C ILE A 239 -10.11 20.15 -4.91
N SER A 240 -8.83 19.91 -4.63
CA SER A 240 -7.91 20.88 -4.01
C SER A 240 -6.54 20.82 -4.65
N SER A 241 -5.56 21.53 -4.09
CA SER A 241 -4.15 21.47 -4.55
C SER A 241 -3.52 20.09 -4.33
N ARG A 242 -4.06 19.26 -3.42
CA ARG A 242 -3.52 17.96 -3.04
C ARG A 242 -4.56 16.83 -2.99
N SER A 243 -5.76 17.08 -3.50
CA SER A 243 -6.78 16.03 -3.64
C SER A 243 -7.54 16.14 -4.94
N GLY A 244 -8.01 15.01 -5.45
CA GLY A 244 -8.76 14.92 -6.67
C GLY A 244 -9.55 13.63 -6.77
N VAL A 245 -10.19 13.45 -7.91
CA VAL A 245 -10.98 12.25 -8.23
C VAL A 245 -10.62 11.78 -9.62
N TRP A 246 -10.44 10.48 -9.76
CA TRP A 246 -10.37 9.78 -11.02
C TRP A 246 -11.65 9.00 -11.22
N ALA A 247 -12.33 9.23 -12.32
CA ALA A 247 -13.56 8.53 -12.65
C ALA A 247 -13.77 8.50 -14.15
N GLU A 248 -14.76 7.72 -14.61
CA GLU A 248 -15.16 7.72 -16.01
C GLU A 248 -15.75 9.08 -16.42
N PRO A 249 -15.54 9.52 -17.69
CA PRO A 249 -15.89 10.88 -18.14
C PRO A 249 -17.34 11.31 -17.84
N SER A 250 -18.29 10.40 -17.96
CA SER A 250 -19.71 10.73 -17.78
C SER A 250 -20.13 10.91 -16.30
N VAL A 251 -19.31 10.44 -15.34
CA VAL A 251 -19.64 10.51 -13.91
C VAL A 251 -18.67 11.36 -13.10
N ILE A 252 -17.61 11.90 -13.72
CA ILE A 252 -16.55 12.64 -13.04
C ILE A 252 -17.05 13.87 -12.27
N ASP A 253 -18.03 14.58 -12.79
CA ASP A 253 -18.57 15.78 -12.15
C ASP A 253 -19.38 15.42 -10.89
N ALA A 254 -20.17 14.36 -10.95
CA ALA A 254 -20.90 13.83 -9.81
C ALA A 254 -19.95 13.30 -8.73
N ALA A 255 -18.93 12.54 -9.14
CA ALA A 255 -17.91 12.02 -8.23
C ALA A 255 -17.16 13.17 -7.53
N ALA A 256 -16.70 14.19 -8.24
CA ALA A 256 -16.03 15.34 -7.64
C ALA A 256 -16.94 16.12 -6.68
N GLY A 257 -18.24 16.21 -6.98
CA GLY A 257 -19.22 16.81 -6.08
C GLY A 257 -19.37 16.03 -4.76
N GLU A 258 -19.44 14.70 -4.84
CA GLU A 258 -19.55 13.82 -3.68
C GLU A 258 -18.33 13.94 -2.74
N PHE A 259 -17.12 14.05 -3.30
CA PHE A 259 -15.88 14.14 -2.54
C PHE A 259 -15.42 15.58 -2.25
N SER A 260 -16.29 16.59 -2.45
CA SER A 260 -15.94 18.01 -2.30
C SER A 260 -15.40 18.42 -0.92
N ASP A 261 -15.73 17.67 0.14
CA ASP A 261 -15.27 17.92 1.50
C ASP A 261 -13.94 17.25 1.86
N THR A 262 -13.32 16.49 0.94
CA THR A 262 -12.08 15.72 1.19
C THR A 262 -10.97 16.59 1.79
N GLU A 263 -10.72 17.80 1.28
CA GLU A 263 -9.69 18.69 1.80
C GLU A 263 -9.95 19.10 3.26
N LYS A 264 -11.21 19.36 3.62
CA LYS A 264 -11.59 19.67 5.02
C LYS A 264 -11.35 18.46 5.92
N MET A 265 -11.64 17.24 5.44
CA MET A 265 -11.38 16.01 6.21
C MET A 265 -9.88 15.80 6.43
N ILE A 266 -9.04 16.04 5.40
CA ILE A 266 -7.58 16.00 5.53
C ILE A 266 -7.10 17.02 6.58
N GLN A 267 -7.58 18.27 6.54
CA GLN A 267 -7.20 19.31 7.52
C GLN A 267 -7.58 18.93 8.95
N VAL A 268 -8.75 18.34 9.16
CA VAL A 268 -9.17 17.84 10.48
C VAL A 268 -8.25 16.72 10.95
N ALA A 269 -7.92 15.77 10.07
CA ALA A 269 -7.00 14.68 10.38
C ALA A 269 -5.59 15.19 10.69
N GLU A 270 -5.10 16.19 9.97
CA GLU A 270 -3.79 16.82 10.23
C GLU A 270 -3.73 17.50 11.59
N ASN A 271 -4.80 18.14 12.02
CA ASN A 271 -4.89 18.75 13.36
C ASN A 271 -4.83 17.70 14.49
N LEU A 272 -5.28 16.47 14.23
CA LEU A 272 -5.32 15.40 15.22
C LEU A 272 -4.05 14.53 15.21
N TYR A 273 -3.47 14.27 14.03
CA TYR A 273 -2.46 13.24 13.83
C TYR A 273 -1.15 13.75 13.21
N GLY A 274 -1.09 15.05 12.85
CA GLY A 274 0.05 15.65 12.18
C GLY A 274 -0.08 15.65 10.65
N PRO A 275 0.91 16.24 9.95
CA PRO A 275 0.82 16.48 8.49
C PRO A 275 0.60 15.22 7.67
N TYR A 276 -0.23 15.30 6.63
CA TYR A 276 -0.42 14.24 5.65
C TYR A 276 0.89 13.93 4.91
N GLN A 277 1.32 12.66 4.90
CA GLN A 277 2.67 12.27 4.51
C GLN A 277 2.79 11.78 3.04
N TRP A 278 1.65 11.51 2.37
CA TRP A 278 1.64 10.77 1.10
C TRP A 278 1.45 11.67 -0.14
N GLY A 279 1.63 12.98 -0.01
CA GLY A 279 1.55 13.94 -1.11
C GLY A 279 0.12 14.22 -1.55
N ARG A 280 -0.42 13.47 -2.48
CA ARG A 280 -1.80 13.61 -2.98
C ARG A 280 -2.72 12.54 -2.42
N TYR A 281 -4.00 12.88 -2.35
CA TYR A 281 -5.11 11.99 -2.03
C TYR A 281 -6.12 12.03 -3.17
N ASP A 282 -6.14 11.01 -4.00
CA ASP A 282 -6.97 10.92 -5.20
C ASP A 282 -7.89 9.71 -5.14
#